data_5e4cb14b37ae7c558f0366b007a3e929
#
_entry.id   5e4cb14b37ae7c558f0366b007a3e929
#
_cell.length_a   1.000
_cell.length_b   1.000
_cell.length_c   1.000
_cell.angle_alpha   90.00
_cell.angle_beta   90.00
_cell.angle_gamma   90.00
#
_symmetry.space_group_name_H-M   'P 1'
#
loop_
_entity.id
_entity.type
_entity.pdbx_description
1 polymer ?
#
loop_
_entity_poly.entity_id
_entity_poly.type
_entity_poly.pdbx_seq_one_letter_code
_entity_poly.pdbx_strand_id
1 'polypeptide(L)'
;MLIKTVKYLPLKKIFRLENGVVLDTHRFCGLGENDEVLFESENEIYAKCINGLATILPAYCTQDNLKIGIRTIPLIIKEPVSEGELSGYHKLEEYHYRGKVLHGRRIPLIITSNDSLLPEVLGYIELSTAFMVNKSRAVLFDHPFDDGTGLISWQRWRKETSRRYTNLVVRIARCVVSPEFRGLGLAGLLVKHAISFVRDHWHVGKLKSLFLEITADMLRYVPFVESAGMHYIGETEGNLNRVKKDMNYILSNFDRVKNGEILDERSAGIVDLQVHYATCLRKIENEQGVPRDDLLELLMHSPHKLSDD
;
A
#
# COMPACT_ATOMS: atom_id res chain seq x y z
N MET A 1 11.43 24.89 -9.44
CA MET A 1 12.30 24.32 -10.50
C MET A 1 11.74 22.95 -10.87
N LEU A 2 11.66 22.67 -12.19
CA LEU A 2 11.10 21.40 -12.69
C LEU A 2 12.16 20.31 -12.82
N ILE A 3 11.77 19.10 -12.49
CA ILE A 3 12.58 17.89 -12.73
C ILE A 3 12.44 17.52 -14.20
N LYS A 4 13.57 17.47 -14.93
CA LYS A 4 13.62 17.10 -16.35
C LYS A 4 13.84 15.60 -16.56
N THR A 5 14.73 14.99 -15.79
CA THR A 5 15.02 13.56 -15.91
C THR A 5 15.25 12.91 -14.55
N VAL A 6 14.93 11.62 -14.48
CA VAL A 6 15.10 10.79 -13.28
C VAL A 6 16.01 9.61 -13.61
N LYS A 7 17.11 9.46 -12.87
CA LYS A 7 17.98 8.28 -12.92
C LYS A 7 17.81 7.45 -11.65
N TYR A 8 17.50 6.17 -11.83
CA TYR A 8 17.33 5.22 -10.73
C TYR A 8 18.62 4.48 -10.44
N LEU A 9 19.04 4.48 -9.18
CA LEU A 9 20.16 3.69 -8.66
C LEU A 9 19.65 2.75 -7.55
N PRO A 10 20.43 1.75 -7.14
CA PRO A 10 19.99 0.78 -6.12
C PRO A 10 19.53 1.43 -4.81
N LEU A 11 20.25 2.45 -4.31
CA LEU A 11 19.96 3.10 -3.02
C LEU A 11 19.38 4.50 -3.17
N LYS A 12 19.45 5.12 -4.34
CA LYS A 12 19.06 6.51 -4.54
C LYS A 12 18.44 6.79 -5.89
N LYS A 13 17.77 7.93 -5.99
CA LYS A 13 17.35 8.55 -7.25
C LYS A 13 18.15 9.83 -7.46
N ILE A 14 18.49 10.09 -8.70
CA ILE A 14 19.15 11.32 -9.11
C ILE A 14 18.21 12.06 -10.04
N PHE A 15 17.87 13.28 -9.69
CA PHE A 15 17.04 14.17 -10.49
C PHE A 15 17.93 15.24 -11.13
N ARG A 16 17.76 15.47 -12.42
CA ARG A 16 18.33 16.63 -13.09
C ARG A 16 17.25 17.67 -13.30
N LEU A 17 17.48 18.86 -12.79
CA LEU A 17 16.56 19.98 -12.87
C LEU A 17 16.74 20.77 -14.17
N GLU A 18 15.77 21.60 -14.53
CA GLU A 18 15.80 22.44 -15.74
C GLU A 18 16.96 23.43 -15.79
N ASN A 19 17.45 23.88 -14.64
CA ASN A 19 18.61 24.77 -14.50
C ASN A 19 19.96 24.04 -14.47
N GLY A 20 19.98 22.71 -14.69
CA GLY A 20 21.17 21.89 -14.67
C GLY A 20 21.61 21.39 -13.29
N VAL A 21 20.99 21.82 -12.21
CA VAL A 21 21.25 21.33 -10.84
C VAL A 21 20.90 19.86 -10.77
N VAL A 22 21.73 19.11 -10.06
CA VAL A 22 21.54 17.68 -9.78
C VAL A 22 21.17 17.51 -8.32
N LEU A 23 20.06 16.81 -8.07
CA LEU A 23 19.54 16.52 -6.73
C LEU A 23 19.58 15.01 -6.48
N ASP A 24 20.30 14.60 -5.44
CA ASP A 24 20.32 13.22 -4.96
C ASP A 24 19.29 13.02 -3.86
N THR A 25 18.46 12.01 -3.98
CA THR A 25 17.46 11.64 -2.96
C THR A 25 17.49 10.15 -2.65
N HIS A 26 16.83 9.73 -1.58
CA HIS A 26 16.67 8.32 -1.25
C HIS A 26 15.83 7.57 -2.30
N ARG A 27 15.98 6.23 -2.35
CA ARG A 27 15.37 5.35 -3.37
C ARG A 27 13.87 5.51 -3.54
N PHE A 28 13.15 5.66 -2.44
CA PHE A 28 11.69 5.71 -2.41
C PHE A 28 11.11 7.12 -2.53
N CYS A 29 11.95 8.14 -2.75
CA CYS A 29 11.46 9.49 -2.99
C CYS A 29 10.35 9.49 -4.05
N GLY A 30 9.21 10.09 -3.71
CA GLY A 30 8.00 10.07 -4.53
C GLY A 30 8.02 10.99 -5.75
N LEU A 31 9.09 11.80 -5.94
CA LEU A 31 9.24 12.70 -7.08
C LEU A 31 9.38 11.95 -8.42
N GLY A 32 8.96 12.61 -9.49
CA GLY A 32 9.08 12.15 -10.87
C GLY A 32 9.37 13.30 -11.84
N GLU A 33 9.41 13.01 -13.12
CA GLU A 33 9.55 14.01 -14.16
C GLU A 33 8.37 14.99 -14.15
N ASN A 34 8.64 16.26 -14.40
CA ASN A 34 7.71 17.38 -14.36
C ASN A 34 7.17 17.73 -12.96
N ASP A 35 7.64 17.09 -11.90
CA ASP A 35 7.37 17.59 -10.55
C ASP A 35 8.20 18.85 -10.28
N GLU A 36 7.64 19.78 -9.51
CA GLU A 36 8.27 21.04 -9.15
C GLU A 36 8.87 20.96 -7.74
N VAL A 37 10.14 21.33 -7.61
CA VAL A 37 10.86 21.39 -6.34
C VAL A 37 11.20 22.84 -5.97
N LEU A 38 11.18 23.11 -4.67
CA LEU A 38 11.57 24.35 -4.03
C LEU A 38 12.76 24.07 -3.10
N PHE A 39 13.77 24.92 -3.15
CA PHE A 39 14.93 24.88 -2.26
C PHE A 39 14.81 26.05 -1.27
N GLU A 40 14.78 25.77 0.03
CA GLU A 40 14.94 26.77 1.07
C GLU A 40 16.40 26.83 1.52
N SER A 41 17.08 25.67 1.55
CA SER A 41 18.53 25.55 1.76
C SER A 41 19.05 24.32 1.04
N GLU A 42 20.36 24.02 1.15
CA GLU A 42 20.95 22.82 0.55
C GLU A 42 20.32 21.53 1.09
N ASN A 43 19.88 21.54 2.35
CA ASN A 43 19.30 20.37 3.04
C ASN A 43 17.79 20.45 3.23
N GLU A 44 17.15 21.51 2.79
CA GLU A 44 15.71 21.72 2.93
C GLU A 44 15.08 21.88 1.56
N ILE A 45 14.57 20.78 1.06
CA ILE A 45 14.01 20.67 -0.29
C ILE A 45 12.59 20.14 -0.20
N TYR A 46 11.69 20.81 -0.89
CA TYR A 46 10.27 20.54 -0.87
C TYR A 46 9.75 20.25 -2.28
N ALA A 47 8.78 19.33 -2.36
CA ALA A 47 7.93 19.21 -3.55
C ALA A 47 6.82 20.26 -3.47
N LYS A 48 6.63 21.02 -4.54
CA LYS A 48 5.55 22.00 -4.63
C LYS A 48 4.28 21.28 -5.09
N CYS A 49 3.29 21.31 -4.22
CA CYS A 49 1.95 20.77 -4.47
C CYS A 49 0.92 21.91 -4.64
N ILE A 50 -0.24 21.56 -5.19
CA ILE A 50 -1.34 22.53 -5.39
C ILE A 50 -1.82 23.08 -4.03
N ASN A 51 -1.84 22.21 -3.02
CA ASN A 51 -2.35 22.50 -1.69
C ASN A 51 -1.25 22.56 -0.61
N GLY A 52 -0.02 22.92 -0.96
CA GLY A 52 1.06 23.14 -0.03
C GLY A 52 2.40 22.55 -0.45
N LEU A 53 3.32 22.45 0.50
CA LEU A 53 4.66 21.92 0.32
C LEU A 53 4.79 20.57 1.02
N ALA A 54 5.46 19.62 0.38
CA ALA A 54 5.82 18.34 0.98
C ALA A 54 7.34 18.24 1.10
N THR A 55 7.85 17.86 2.28
CA THR A 55 9.27 17.74 2.54
C THR A 55 9.87 16.56 1.77
N ILE A 56 10.92 16.82 1.00
CA ILE A 56 11.68 15.81 0.28
C ILE A 56 12.99 15.51 0.99
N LEU A 57 13.70 16.56 1.39
CA LEU A 57 14.90 16.48 2.21
C LEU A 57 14.73 17.40 3.42
N PRO A 58 15.14 16.92 4.60
CA PRO A 58 15.70 15.60 4.88
C PRO A 58 14.66 14.48 4.70
N ALA A 59 15.12 13.23 4.45
CA ALA A 59 14.26 12.05 4.48
C ALA A 59 13.60 11.91 5.85
N TYR A 60 12.39 11.36 5.88
CA TYR A 60 11.66 11.17 7.15
C TYR A 60 12.47 10.31 8.12
N CYS A 61 12.69 10.83 9.30
CA CYS A 61 13.36 10.12 10.39
C CYS A 61 12.89 10.70 11.72
N THR A 62 12.37 9.85 12.60
CA THR A 62 11.90 10.25 13.93
C THR A 62 12.20 9.18 14.96
N GLN A 63 12.19 9.55 16.23
CA GLN A 63 12.46 8.68 17.35
C GLN A 63 11.16 8.40 18.12
N ASP A 64 11.05 7.19 18.64
CA ASP A 64 10.02 6.78 19.59
C ASP A 64 10.59 5.72 20.53
N ASN A 65 9.79 5.17 21.43
CA ASN A 65 10.24 4.22 22.43
C ASN A 65 9.26 3.05 22.53
N LEU A 66 9.82 1.84 22.64
CA LEU A 66 9.09 0.63 22.99
C LEU A 66 9.31 0.28 24.46
N LYS A 67 8.23 0.18 25.23
CA LYS A 67 8.29 -0.27 26.62
C LYS A 67 7.97 -1.75 26.73
N ILE A 68 8.91 -2.54 27.26
CA ILE A 68 8.72 -3.97 27.54
C ILE A 68 9.03 -4.20 29.03
N GLY A 69 7.98 -4.31 29.84
CA GLY A 69 8.12 -4.36 31.30
C GLY A 69 8.79 -3.09 31.82
N ILE A 70 9.95 -3.25 32.47
CA ILE A 70 10.76 -2.14 33.00
C ILE A 70 11.77 -1.57 32.00
N ARG A 71 11.94 -2.20 30.84
CA ARG A 71 12.88 -1.76 29.81
C ARG A 71 12.22 -0.81 28.85
N THR A 72 12.95 0.23 28.46
CA THR A 72 12.61 1.14 27.38
C THR A 72 13.64 0.98 26.27
N ILE A 73 13.19 0.59 25.09
CA ILE A 73 14.03 0.39 23.91
C ILE A 73 13.81 1.60 23.01
N PRO A 74 14.86 2.36 22.69
CA PRO A 74 14.75 3.45 21.73
C PRO A 74 14.55 2.89 20.32
N LEU A 75 13.58 3.44 19.62
CA LEU A 75 13.23 3.09 18.26
C LEU A 75 13.46 4.28 17.33
N ILE A 76 13.81 3.98 16.09
CA ILE A 76 13.90 4.96 14.99
C ILE A 76 12.91 4.52 13.91
N ILE A 77 12.01 5.43 13.55
CA ILE A 77 11.06 5.22 12.46
C ILE A 77 11.49 6.12 11.30
N LYS A 78 11.80 5.52 10.15
CA LYS A 78 12.44 6.23 9.05
C LYS A 78 12.16 5.58 7.70
N GLU A 79 12.47 6.32 6.63
CA GLU A 79 12.60 5.75 5.30
C GLU A 79 13.90 4.95 5.20
N PRO A 80 13.92 3.76 4.55
CA PRO A 80 15.14 2.97 4.40
C PRO A 80 16.10 3.65 3.42
N VAL A 81 17.35 3.86 3.84
CA VAL A 81 18.39 4.57 3.07
C VAL A 81 19.70 3.78 2.93
N SER A 82 19.90 2.72 3.72
CA SER A 82 21.08 1.85 3.66
C SER A 82 20.78 0.50 3.01
N GLU A 83 21.81 -0.24 2.59
CA GLU A 83 21.68 -1.61 2.05
C GLU A 83 21.15 -2.59 3.08
N GLY A 84 21.60 -2.51 4.32
CA GLY A 84 21.13 -3.36 5.40
C GLY A 84 19.66 -3.13 5.70
N GLU A 85 19.23 -1.87 5.83
CA GLU A 85 17.83 -1.50 6.03
C GLU A 85 16.94 -2.01 4.89
N LEU A 86 17.37 -1.89 3.64
CA LEU A 86 16.65 -2.43 2.49
C LEU A 86 16.60 -3.95 2.51
N SER A 87 17.68 -4.62 2.89
CA SER A 87 17.72 -6.08 3.04
C SER A 87 16.77 -6.55 4.14
N GLY A 88 16.78 -5.88 5.29
CA GLY A 88 15.87 -6.15 6.40
C GLY A 88 14.39 -5.95 6.02
N TYR A 89 14.08 -4.86 5.32
CA TYR A 89 12.75 -4.60 4.78
C TYR A 89 12.31 -5.71 3.81
N HIS A 90 13.16 -6.11 2.85
CA HIS A 90 12.83 -7.17 1.89
C HIS A 90 12.65 -8.55 2.55
N LYS A 91 13.42 -8.88 3.60
CA LYS A 91 13.19 -10.10 4.37
C LYS A 91 11.81 -10.12 5.02
N LEU A 92 11.36 -8.98 5.55
CA LEU A 92 10.03 -8.88 6.16
C LEU A 92 8.89 -8.92 5.13
N GLU A 93 9.12 -8.58 3.86
CA GLU A 93 8.10 -8.72 2.79
C GLU A 93 7.63 -10.19 2.64
N GLU A 94 8.45 -11.17 3.00
CA GLU A 94 8.10 -12.60 2.92
C GLU A 94 6.98 -13.01 3.90
N TYR A 95 6.84 -12.29 5.01
CA TYR A 95 5.78 -12.53 5.99
C TYR A 95 4.42 -11.95 5.58
N HIS A 96 4.33 -11.26 4.44
CA HIS A 96 3.07 -10.74 3.97
C HIS A 96 2.34 -11.78 3.11
N TYR A 97 1.11 -12.12 3.48
CA TYR A 97 0.29 -13.17 2.85
C TYR A 97 -0.15 -12.89 1.41
N ARG A 98 -0.12 -11.64 0.97
CA ARG A 98 -0.46 -11.25 -0.41
C ARG A 98 0.80 -11.14 -1.28
N GLY A 99 0.62 -11.38 -2.59
CA GLY A 99 1.72 -11.30 -3.55
C GLY A 99 2.51 -10.00 -3.52
N LYS A 100 3.76 -10.05 -3.99
CA LYS A 100 4.74 -8.95 -3.89
C LYS A 100 4.38 -7.72 -4.74
N VAL A 101 3.48 -7.85 -5.72
CA VAL A 101 3.18 -6.77 -6.67
C VAL A 101 2.18 -5.77 -6.06
N LEU A 102 2.62 -4.54 -5.91
CA LEU A 102 1.78 -3.39 -5.59
C LEU A 102 1.70 -2.47 -6.81
N HIS A 103 0.51 -1.93 -7.04
CA HIS A 103 0.30 -0.97 -8.10
C HIS A 103 0.58 0.46 -7.62
N GLY A 104 1.21 1.26 -8.48
CA GLY A 104 1.49 2.65 -8.21
C GLY A 104 2.77 2.91 -7.43
N ARG A 105 2.93 4.12 -6.94
CA ARG A 105 4.08 4.52 -6.10
C ARG A 105 3.93 3.92 -4.71
N ARG A 106 5.06 3.49 -4.17
CA ARG A 106 5.14 2.95 -2.81
C ARG A 106 6.30 3.58 -2.05
N ILE A 107 6.08 3.84 -0.78
CA ILE A 107 7.09 4.37 0.14
C ILE A 107 7.00 3.57 1.44
N PRO A 108 8.03 2.81 1.82
CA PRO A 108 8.07 2.12 3.09
C PRO A 108 8.63 3.05 4.18
N LEU A 109 8.07 2.93 5.38
CA LEU A 109 8.70 3.37 6.63
C LEU A 109 9.05 2.11 7.43
N ILE A 110 10.25 2.07 7.97
CA ILE A 110 10.76 0.97 8.78
C ILE A 110 10.93 1.38 10.23
N ILE A 111 10.84 0.40 11.13
CA ILE A 111 11.28 0.55 12.52
C ILE A 111 12.64 -0.12 12.66
N THR A 112 13.60 0.63 13.15
CA THR A 112 14.94 0.16 13.50
C THR A 112 15.26 0.48 14.96
N SER A 113 16.30 -0.14 15.51
CA SER A 113 16.85 0.18 16.83
C SER A 113 18.36 0.17 16.76
N ASN A 114 19.01 0.97 17.59
CA ASN A 114 20.46 0.93 17.77
C ASN A 114 20.94 -0.18 18.72
N ASP A 115 20.00 -0.98 19.28
CA ASP A 115 20.34 -2.11 20.13
C ASP A 115 20.84 -3.28 19.26
N SER A 116 22.09 -3.66 19.44
CA SER A 116 22.74 -4.73 18.67
C SER A 116 22.16 -6.14 18.90
N LEU A 117 21.33 -6.30 19.92
CA LEU A 117 20.62 -7.57 20.20
C LEU A 117 19.34 -7.71 19.37
N LEU A 118 18.91 -6.64 18.71
CA LEU A 118 17.69 -6.62 17.89
C LEU A 118 18.03 -6.75 16.40
N PRO A 119 17.10 -7.29 15.60
CA PRO A 119 17.24 -7.26 14.14
C PRO A 119 17.31 -5.81 13.64
N GLU A 120 17.99 -5.58 12.52
CA GLU A 120 18.13 -4.26 11.92
C GLU A 120 16.78 -3.61 11.59
N VAL A 121 15.79 -4.41 11.18
CA VAL A 121 14.42 -3.94 10.93
C VAL A 121 13.43 -4.79 11.72
N LEU A 122 12.69 -4.17 12.62
CA LEU A 122 11.70 -4.80 13.50
C LEU A 122 10.31 -4.92 12.82
N GLY A 123 10.02 -4.02 11.90
CA GLY A 123 8.76 -3.96 11.18
C GLY A 123 8.77 -2.86 10.15
N TYR A 124 7.77 -2.88 9.26
CA TYR A 124 7.58 -1.82 8.28
C TYR A 124 6.10 -1.56 8.00
N ILE A 125 5.82 -0.36 7.53
CA ILE A 125 4.55 0.02 6.92
C ILE A 125 4.82 0.51 5.52
N GLU A 126 4.03 0.05 4.55
CA GLU A 126 4.17 0.46 3.15
C GLU A 126 2.98 1.29 2.73
N LEU A 127 3.25 2.52 2.36
CA LEU A 127 2.29 3.48 1.84
C LEU A 127 2.27 3.41 0.32
N SER A 128 1.10 3.46 -0.26
CA SER A 128 0.91 3.45 -1.71
C SER A 128 -0.22 4.37 -2.15
N THR A 129 -0.30 4.61 -3.46
CA THR A 129 -1.49 5.24 -4.05
C THR A 129 -2.72 4.39 -3.76
N ALA A 130 -3.83 5.04 -3.44
CA ALA A 130 -5.09 4.35 -3.18
C ALA A 130 -5.69 3.77 -4.46
N PHE A 131 -6.54 2.75 -4.31
CA PHE A 131 -7.35 2.27 -5.43
C PHE A 131 -8.30 3.36 -5.90
N MET A 132 -8.49 3.46 -7.20
CA MET A 132 -9.42 4.44 -7.77
C MET A 132 -10.84 4.20 -7.27
N VAL A 133 -11.26 2.96 -7.19
CA VAL A 133 -12.61 2.55 -6.77
C VAL A 133 -12.52 1.87 -5.40
N ASN A 134 -13.26 2.44 -4.44
CA ASN A 134 -13.51 1.85 -3.12
C ASN A 134 -14.92 2.26 -2.73
N LYS A 135 -15.83 1.30 -2.55
CA LYS A 135 -17.26 1.53 -2.30
C LYS A 135 -17.49 2.29 -0.99
N SER A 136 -16.87 1.85 0.11
CA SER A 136 -17.03 2.48 1.43
C SER A 136 -16.53 3.92 1.42
N ARG A 137 -15.36 4.19 0.79
CA ARG A 137 -14.86 5.55 0.61
C ARG A 137 -15.80 6.40 -0.25
N ALA A 138 -16.35 5.82 -1.34
CA ALA A 138 -17.27 6.55 -2.21
C ALA A 138 -18.55 6.97 -1.48
N VAL A 139 -19.09 6.11 -0.61
CA VAL A 139 -20.23 6.44 0.25
C VAL A 139 -19.87 7.55 1.24
N LEU A 140 -18.72 7.43 1.92
CA LEU A 140 -18.26 8.44 2.88
C LEU A 140 -18.05 9.82 2.21
N PHE A 141 -17.52 9.84 0.99
CA PHE A 141 -17.19 11.07 0.27
C PHE A 141 -18.36 11.63 -0.54
N ASP A 142 -19.50 10.93 -0.63
CA ASP A 142 -20.68 11.45 -1.37
C ASP A 142 -21.44 12.52 -0.57
N HIS A 143 -20.68 13.40 0.07
CA HIS A 143 -21.14 14.60 0.78
C HIS A 143 -20.29 15.79 0.38
N PRO A 144 -20.80 17.02 0.51
CA PRO A 144 -20.02 18.23 0.27
C PRO A 144 -18.75 18.24 1.13
N PHE A 145 -17.64 18.59 0.52
CA PHE A 145 -16.35 18.77 1.19
C PHE A 145 -15.65 20.01 0.69
N ASP A 146 -14.99 20.70 1.61
CA ASP A 146 -14.10 21.81 1.33
C ASP A 146 -12.93 21.74 2.32
N ASP A 147 -11.69 21.88 1.81
CA ASP A 147 -10.48 21.87 2.64
C ASP A 147 -10.22 23.21 3.35
N GLY A 148 -11.13 24.17 3.21
CA GLY A 148 -11.02 25.50 3.78
C GLY A 148 -10.07 26.46 2.99
N THR A 149 -9.37 25.96 1.99
CA THR A 149 -8.49 26.78 1.12
C THR A 149 -9.16 27.13 -0.21
N GLY A 150 -10.28 26.47 -0.54
CA GLY A 150 -10.96 26.57 -1.83
C GLY A 150 -10.23 25.87 -2.99
N LEU A 151 -9.09 25.23 -2.73
CA LEU A 151 -8.30 24.51 -3.75
C LEU A 151 -8.83 23.09 -3.97
N ILE A 152 -9.33 22.48 -2.90
CA ILE A 152 -9.88 21.12 -2.92
C ILE A 152 -11.30 21.17 -2.36
N SER A 153 -12.28 21.00 -3.26
CA SER A 153 -13.69 20.97 -2.88
C SER A 153 -14.51 20.12 -3.84
N TRP A 154 -15.57 19.53 -3.35
CA TRP A 154 -16.59 18.86 -4.16
C TRP A 154 -17.95 18.87 -3.46
N GLN A 155 -19.02 18.81 -4.26
CA GLN A 155 -20.39 18.71 -3.77
C GLN A 155 -20.83 17.25 -3.61
N ARG A 156 -20.38 16.38 -4.52
CA ARG A 156 -20.63 14.94 -4.51
C ARG A 156 -19.43 14.17 -5.05
N TRP A 157 -19.24 12.97 -4.51
CA TRP A 157 -18.17 12.07 -4.95
C TRP A 157 -18.61 11.26 -6.16
N ARG A 158 -18.35 11.78 -7.35
CA ARG A 158 -18.62 11.12 -8.63
C ARG A 158 -17.33 10.61 -9.28
N LYS A 159 -17.48 9.91 -10.40
CA LYS A 159 -16.35 9.35 -11.16
C LYS A 159 -15.32 10.44 -11.55
N GLU A 160 -15.79 11.59 -11.96
CA GLU A 160 -14.96 12.74 -12.35
C GLU A 160 -14.21 13.31 -11.14
N THR A 161 -14.90 13.47 -10.00
CA THR A 161 -14.32 13.88 -8.72
C THR A 161 -13.27 12.89 -8.26
N SER A 162 -13.58 11.59 -8.29
CA SER A 162 -12.64 10.52 -7.95
C SER A 162 -11.38 10.55 -8.82
N ARG A 163 -11.52 10.77 -10.13
CA ARG A 163 -10.37 10.90 -11.05
C ARG A 163 -9.52 12.12 -10.76
N ARG A 164 -10.16 13.27 -10.50
CA ARG A 164 -9.47 14.52 -10.17
C ARG A 164 -8.69 14.42 -8.86
N TYR A 165 -9.25 13.77 -7.85
CA TYR A 165 -8.75 13.75 -6.48
C TYR A 165 -8.23 12.39 -6.02
N THR A 166 -7.95 11.44 -6.91
CA THR A 166 -7.43 10.11 -6.58
C THR A 166 -6.21 10.19 -5.65
N ASN A 167 -5.32 11.14 -5.90
CA ASN A 167 -4.07 11.30 -5.15
C ASN A 167 -4.22 11.99 -3.78
N LEU A 168 -5.42 12.45 -3.42
CA LEU A 168 -5.70 12.95 -2.06
C LEU A 168 -5.77 11.84 -1.01
N VAL A 169 -5.87 10.60 -1.45
CA VAL A 169 -5.96 9.44 -0.57
C VAL A 169 -4.69 8.61 -0.68
N VAL A 170 -4.04 8.41 0.43
CA VAL A 170 -2.94 7.45 0.58
C VAL A 170 -3.50 6.16 1.16
N ARG A 171 -2.98 5.04 0.73
CA ARG A 171 -3.35 3.74 1.26
C ARG A 171 -2.18 3.13 2.01
N ILE A 172 -2.44 2.61 3.20
CA ILE A 172 -1.57 1.63 3.85
C ILE A 172 -1.76 0.32 3.09
N ALA A 173 -0.76 -0.04 2.29
CA ALA A 173 -0.79 -1.24 1.47
C ALA A 173 -0.39 -2.48 2.26
N ARG A 174 0.55 -2.31 3.18
CA ARG A 174 1.08 -3.35 4.05
C ARG A 174 1.49 -2.77 5.39
N CYS A 175 1.32 -3.55 6.46
CA CYS A 175 1.91 -3.31 7.76
C CYS A 175 2.38 -4.66 8.30
N VAL A 176 3.67 -4.84 8.45
CA VAL A 176 4.30 -6.10 8.85
C VAL A 176 5.23 -5.85 10.01
N VAL A 177 5.07 -6.64 11.06
CA VAL A 177 5.95 -6.67 12.23
C VAL A 177 6.59 -8.05 12.26
N SER A 178 7.91 -8.10 12.52
CA SER A 178 8.64 -9.35 12.70
C SER A 178 7.91 -10.24 13.70
N PRO A 179 7.75 -11.55 13.44
CA PRO A 179 6.95 -12.46 14.26
C PRO A 179 7.28 -12.39 15.76
N GLU A 180 8.56 -12.24 16.11
CA GLU A 180 9.07 -12.21 17.49
C GLU A 180 8.65 -10.95 18.25
N PHE A 181 8.25 -9.89 17.53
CA PHE A 181 7.88 -8.59 18.11
C PHE A 181 6.39 -8.26 17.96
N ARG A 182 5.59 -9.22 17.51
CA ARG A 182 4.12 -9.04 17.44
C ARG A 182 3.51 -8.94 18.82
N GLY A 183 2.42 -8.20 18.93
CA GLY A 183 1.73 -7.97 20.21
C GLY A 183 2.34 -6.84 21.06
N LEU A 184 3.49 -6.27 20.67
CA LEU A 184 4.16 -5.19 21.42
C LEU A 184 3.71 -3.77 21.00
N GLY A 185 2.69 -3.62 20.18
CA GLY A 185 2.17 -2.31 19.75
C GLY A 185 2.90 -1.66 18.57
N LEU A 186 3.92 -2.31 17.98
CA LEU A 186 4.72 -1.74 16.88
C LEU A 186 3.89 -1.40 15.63
N ALA A 187 2.84 -2.17 15.34
CA ALA A 187 1.96 -1.88 14.22
C ALA A 187 1.20 -0.56 14.40
N GLY A 188 0.65 -0.32 15.59
CA GLY A 188 -0.01 0.96 15.92
C GLY A 188 0.98 2.14 15.86
N LEU A 189 2.22 1.93 16.31
CA LEU A 189 3.29 2.92 16.23
C LEU A 189 3.61 3.28 14.78
N LEU A 190 3.74 2.28 13.90
CA LEU A 190 3.94 2.48 12.46
C LEU A 190 2.81 3.30 11.83
N VAL A 191 1.56 3.01 12.20
CA VAL A 191 0.41 3.77 11.68
C VAL A 191 0.44 5.22 12.16
N LYS A 192 0.75 5.47 13.44
CA LYS A 192 0.91 6.82 13.98
C LYS A 192 1.93 7.64 13.19
N HIS A 193 3.10 7.06 12.91
CA HIS A 193 4.14 7.73 12.14
C HIS A 193 3.81 7.83 10.64
N ALA A 194 3.06 6.87 10.08
CA ALA A 194 2.54 6.97 8.73
C ALA A 194 1.60 8.16 8.54
N ILE A 195 0.75 8.46 9.53
CA ILE A 195 -0.11 9.66 9.52
C ILE A 195 0.75 10.93 9.44
N SER A 196 1.77 11.04 10.27
CA SER A 196 2.69 12.20 10.26
C SER A 196 3.45 12.31 8.93
N PHE A 197 3.94 11.18 8.41
CA PHE A 197 4.61 11.14 7.10
C PHE A 197 3.68 11.60 5.98
N VAL A 198 2.44 11.11 5.95
CA VAL A 198 1.46 11.46 4.90
C VAL A 198 1.14 12.94 4.94
N ARG A 199 1.00 13.52 6.13
CA ARG A 199 0.75 14.95 6.30
C ARG A 199 1.88 15.82 5.75
N ASP A 200 3.14 15.44 6.01
CA ASP A 200 4.27 16.35 5.81
C ASP A 200 5.13 16.00 4.59
N HIS A 201 5.18 14.72 4.17
CA HIS A 201 6.10 14.23 3.14
C HIS A 201 5.40 13.65 1.91
N TRP A 202 4.14 13.20 2.01
CA TRP A 202 3.49 12.57 0.85
C TRP A 202 3.08 13.60 -0.21
N HIS A 203 3.47 13.33 -1.45
CA HIS A 203 3.14 14.15 -2.61
C HIS A 203 3.07 13.30 -3.87
N VAL A 204 1.92 13.03 -4.39
CA VAL A 204 1.73 12.29 -5.64
C VAL A 204 0.74 13.06 -6.50
N GLY A 205 1.07 13.21 -7.78
CA GLY A 205 0.22 13.93 -8.72
C GLY A 205 0.08 15.41 -8.38
N LYS A 206 1.11 16.02 -7.78
CA LYS A 206 1.14 17.44 -7.36
C LYS A 206 0.10 17.79 -6.30
N LEU A 207 -0.38 16.82 -5.53
CA LEU A 207 -1.30 16.99 -4.42
C LEU A 207 -0.66 16.48 -3.13
N LYS A 208 -0.77 17.25 -2.05
CA LYS A 208 -0.60 16.71 -0.69
C LYS A 208 -1.83 15.90 -0.35
N SER A 209 -1.62 14.75 0.26
CA SER A 209 -2.73 13.90 0.68
C SER A 209 -3.45 14.48 1.90
N LEU A 210 -4.77 14.32 1.92
CA LEU A 210 -5.62 14.69 3.05
C LEU A 210 -6.15 13.47 3.81
N PHE A 211 -6.11 12.30 3.20
CA PHE A 211 -6.72 11.11 3.77
C PHE A 211 -5.75 9.93 3.71
N LEU A 212 -5.77 9.13 4.76
CA LEU A 212 -5.06 7.85 4.85
C LEU A 212 -6.10 6.75 5.05
N GLU A 213 -6.05 5.71 4.22
CA GLU A 213 -6.96 4.56 4.33
C GLU A 213 -6.20 3.25 4.45
N ILE A 214 -6.84 2.27 5.05
CA ILE A 214 -6.42 0.87 5.04
C ILE A 214 -7.61 -0.03 4.77
N THR A 215 -7.39 -1.10 4.03
CA THR A 215 -8.36 -2.17 3.83
C THR A 215 -7.68 -3.48 4.14
N ALA A 216 -8.08 -4.15 5.23
CA ALA A 216 -7.52 -5.42 5.64
C ALA A 216 -8.54 -6.23 6.43
N ASP A 217 -8.67 -7.52 6.12
CA ASP A 217 -9.62 -8.41 6.79
C ASP A 217 -9.27 -8.60 8.28
N MET A 218 -7.98 -8.60 8.61
CA MET A 218 -7.51 -8.75 9.98
C MET A 218 -7.94 -7.64 10.93
N LEU A 219 -8.30 -6.45 10.42
CA LEU A 219 -8.79 -5.34 11.25
C LEU A 219 -10.10 -5.67 11.97
N ARG A 220 -10.88 -6.61 11.46
CA ARG A 220 -12.08 -7.15 12.13
C ARG A 220 -11.74 -7.81 13.47
N TYR A 221 -10.53 -8.38 13.60
CA TYR A 221 -10.11 -9.12 14.78
C TYR A 221 -9.07 -8.38 15.61
N VAL A 222 -8.22 -7.57 14.97
CA VAL A 222 -7.12 -6.83 15.59
C VAL A 222 -7.12 -5.40 15.08
N PRO A 223 -7.88 -4.48 15.69
CA PRO A 223 -8.05 -3.10 15.22
C PRO A 223 -6.85 -2.21 15.60
N PHE A 224 -5.63 -2.62 15.25
CA PHE A 224 -4.38 -1.92 15.62
C PHE A 224 -4.28 -0.48 15.10
N VAL A 225 -5.09 -0.11 14.12
CA VAL A 225 -5.11 1.23 13.54
C VAL A 225 -5.93 2.24 14.34
N GLU A 226 -6.88 1.77 15.15
CA GLU A 226 -7.76 2.64 15.95
C GLU A 226 -6.98 3.38 17.03
N SER A 227 -5.97 2.73 17.63
CA SER A 227 -5.07 3.35 18.61
C SER A 227 -4.28 4.54 18.03
N ALA A 228 -4.13 4.60 16.71
CA ALA A 228 -3.48 5.71 16.00
C ALA A 228 -4.48 6.78 15.52
N GLY A 229 -5.78 6.64 15.85
CA GLY A 229 -6.82 7.62 15.50
C GLY A 229 -7.50 7.37 14.16
N MET A 230 -7.33 6.19 13.54
CA MET A 230 -8.11 5.83 12.36
C MET A 230 -9.50 5.34 12.76
N HIS A 231 -10.49 5.61 11.90
CA HIS A 231 -11.89 5.27 12.13
C HIS A 231 -12.40 4.27 11.11
N TYR A 232 -13.23 3.35 11.56
CA TYR A 232 -13.94 2.43 10.67
C TYR A 232 -14.97 3.17 9.82
N ILE A 233 -14.97 2.95 8.51
CA ILE A 233 -15.87 3.61 7.56
C ILE A 233 -16.79 2.65 6.81
N GLY A 234 -16.56 1.36 6.89
CA GLY A 234 -17.40 0.35 6.25
C GLY A 234 -16.63 -0.85 5.72
N GLU A 235 -17.38 -1.84 5.26
CA GLU A 235 -16.85 -3.05 4.65
C GLU A 235 -16.71 -2.92 3.14
N THR A 236 -15.74 -3.64 2.58
CA THR A 236 -15.57 -3.77 1.13
C THR A 236 -15.90 -5.20 0.73
N GLU A 237 -16.58 -5.37 -0.39
CA GLU A 237 -16.89 -6.70 -0.97
C GLU A 237 -15.62 -7.44 -1.44
N GLY A 238 -14.44 -6.86 -1.21
CA GLY A 238 -13.16 -7.40 -1.67
C GLY A 238 -13.10 -7.52 -3.20
N ASN A 239 -12.40 -8.55 -3.68
CA ASN A 239 -12.30 -8.87 -5.10
C ASN A 239 -13.36 -9.87 -5.58
N LEU A 240 -14.45 -10.08 -4.84
CA LEU A 240 -15.42 -11.14 -5.11
C LEU A 240 -15.95 -11.11 -6.56
N ASN A 241 -16.32 -9.92 -7.05
CA ASN A 241 -16.78 -9.76 -8.43
C ASN A 241 -15.71 -10.08 -9.48
N ARG A 242 -14.44 -9.80 -9.18
CA ARG A 242 -13.33 -10.17 -10.06
C ARG A 242 -13.10 -11.67 -10.02
N VAL A 243 -13.07 -12.25 -8.83
CA VAL A 243 -12.93 -13.70 -8.63
C VAL A 243 -14.05 -14.45 -9.38
N LYS A 244 -15.31 -14.02 -9.25
CA LYS A 244 -16.44 -14.59 -9.99
C LYS A 244 -16.25 -14.52 -11.50
N LYS A 245 -15.81 -13.37 -12.03
CA LYS A 245 -15.55 -13.21 -13.48
C LYS A 245 -14.42 -14.11 -13.95
N ASP A 246 -13.36 -14.22 -13.17
CA ASP A 246 -12.20 -15.03 -13.51
C ASP A 246 -12.55 -16.53 -13.40
N MET A 247 -13.34 -16.94 -12.41
CA MET A 247 -13.87 -18.31 -12.29
C MET A 247 -14.82 -18.64 -13.46
N ASN A 248 -15.77 -17.78 -13.78
CA ASN A 248 -16.66 -17.98 -14.92
C ASN A 248 -15.90 -18.10 -16.24
N TYR A 249 -14.83 -17.33 -16.41
CA TYR A 249 -13.96 -17.44 -17.58
C TYR A 249 -13.22 -18.79 -17.61
N ILE A 250 -12.67 -19.25 -16.49
CA ILE A 250 -12.03 -20.56 -16.37
C ILE A 250 -13.02 -21.67 -16.67
N LEU A 251 -14.22 -21.63 -16.10
CA LEU A 251 -15.27 -22.63 -16.32
C LEU A 251 -15.70 -22.68 -17.78
N SER A 252 -15.91 -21.52 -18.42
CA SER A 252 -16.32 -21.43 -19.82
C SER A 252 -15.24 -21.92 -20.82
N ASN A 253 -13.98 -21.97 -20.39
CA ASN A 253 -12.84 -22.37 -21.21
C ASN A 253 -12.04 -23.50 -20.55
N PHE A 254 -12.68 -24.32 -19.72
CA PHE A 254 -12.01 -25.24 -18.83
C PHE A 254 -11.00 -26.15 -19.52
N ASP A 255 -11.39 -26.81 -20.62
CA ASP A 255 -10.52 -27.76 -21.34
C ASP A 255 -9.31 -27.06 -21.96
N ARG A 256 -9.49 -25.87 -22.51
CA ARG A 256 -8.41 -25.09 -23.13
C ARG A 256 -7.44 -24.55 -22.09
N VAL A 257 -7.95 -24.03 -20.99
CA VAL A 257 -7.15 -23.52 -19.88
C VAL A 257 -6.45 -24.66 -19.12
N LYS A 258 -7.09 -25.85 -19.00
CA LYS A 258 -6.47 -27.06 -18.44
C LYS A 258 -5.29 -27.54 -19.27
N ASN A 259 -5.36 -27.40 -20.60
CA ASN A 259 -4.31 -27.76 -21.53
C ASN A 259 -3.20 -26.70 -21.67
N GLY A 260 -3.27 -25.59 -20.91
CA GLY A 260 -2.27 -24.53 -20.93
C GLY A 260 -2.39 -23.59 -22.15
N GLU A 261 -3.50 -23.61 -22.88
CA GLU A 261 -3.71 -22.68 -23.98
C GLU A 261 -3.86 -21.24 -23.48
N ILE A 262 -3.03 -20.33 -24.00
CA ILE A 262 -3.18 -18.88 -23.79
C ILE A 262 -4.12 -18.37 -24.88
N LEU A 263 -5.33 -17.93 -24.47
CA LEU A 263 -6.36 -17.48 -25.38
C LEU A 263 -6.23 -15.99 -25.73
N ASP A 264 -5.73 -15.19 -24.78
CA ASP A 264 -5.51 -13.75 -24.88
C ASP A 264 -4.61 -13.27 -23.73
N GLU A 265 -4.29 -11.96 -23.66
CA GLU A 265 -3.51 -11.35 -22.55
C GLU A 265 -4.16 -11.57 -21.18
N ARG A 266 -5.47 -11.71 -21.11
CA ARG A 266 -6.21 -12.00 -19.89
C ARG A 266 -5.96 -13.43 -19.43
N SER A 267 -5.83 -14.39 -20.35
CA SER A 267 -5.54 -15.79 -20.04
C SER A 267 -4.16 -15.96 -19.42
N ALA A 268 -3.17 -15.16 -19.82
CA ALA A 268 -1.82 -15.22 -19.24
C ALA A 268 -1.83 -14.88 -17.73
N GLY A 269 -2.66 -13.91 -17.30
CA GLY A 269 -2.86 -13.62 -15.87
C GLY A 269 -3.68 -14.69 -15.13
N ILE A 270 -4.51 -15.44 -15.84
CA ILE A 270 -5.37 -16.50 -15.27
C ILE A 270 -4.60 -17.80 -15.06
N VAL A 271 -3.56 -18.07 -15.85
CA VAL A 271 -2.70 -19.25 -15.65
C VAL A 271 -2.01 -19.19 -14.28
N ASP A 272 -1.53 -18.02 -13.84
CA ASP A 272 -1.00 -17.84 -12.50
C ASP A 272 -2.10 -18.01 -11.41
N LEU A 273 -3.32 -17.53 -11.70
CA LEU A 273 -4.47 -17.73 -10.84
C LEU A 273 -4.88 -19.19 -10.75
N GLN A 274 -4.77 -20.00 -11.81
CA GLN A 274 -5.06 -21.44 -11.77
C GLN A 274 -4.19 -22.18 -10.77
N VAL A 275 -2.89 -21.87 -10.70
CA VAL A 275 -1.97 -22.45 -9.71
C VAL A 275 -2.43 -22.10 -8.31
N HIS A 276 -2.86 -20.85 -8.10
CA HIS A 276 -3.37 -20.37 -6.82
C HIS A 276 -4.71 -21.04 -6.46
N TYR A 277 -5.67 -21.11 -7.37
CA TYR A 277 -6.95 -21.77 -7.14
C TYR A 277 -6.80 -23.29 -6.96
N ALA A 278 -5.94 -23.96 -7.73
CA ALA A 278 -5.63 -25.37 -7.53
C ALA A 278 -5.04 -25.62 -6.13
N THR A 279 -4.25 -24.68 -5.61
CA THR A 279 -3.70 -24.75 -4.26
C THR A 279 -4.78 -24.51 -3.21
N CYS A 280 -5.67 -23.54 -3.40
CA CYS A 280 -6.81 -23.28 -2.53
C CYS A 280 -7.81 -24.45 -2.53
N LEU A 281 -8.13 -25.02 -3.71
CA LEU A 281 -9.00 -26.18 -3.82
C LEU A 281 -8.41 -27.40 -3.13
N ARG A 282 -7.11 -27.70 -3.30
CA ARG A 282 -6.43 -28.76 -2.57
C ARG A 282 -6.46 -28.55 -1.05
N LYS A 283 -6.36 -27.32 -0.62
CA LYS A 283 -6.43 -26.98 0.81
C LYS A 283 -7.83 -27.23 1.37
N ILE A 284 -8.88 -26.84 0.66
CA ILE A 284 -10.27 -27.12 1.04
C ILE A 284 -10.54 -28.63 1.02
N GLU A 285 -10.08 -29.35 0.00
CA GLU A 285 -10.17 -30.79 -0.11
C GLU A 285 -9.53 -31.50 1.09
N ASN A 286 -8.32 -31.07 1.47
CA ASN A 286 -7.58 -31.67 2.59
C ASN A 286 -8.15 -31.28 3.97
N GLU A 287 -8.65 -30.06 4.14
CA GLU A 287 -9.13 -29.57 5.43
C GLU A 287 -10.60 -29.95 5.69
N GLN A 288 -11.41 -30.11 4.65
CA GLN A 288 -12.85 -30.36 4.76
C GLN A 288 -13.29 -31.73 4.21
N GLY A 289 -12.39 -32.48 3.61
CA GLY A 289 -12.68 -33.84 3.10
C GLY A 289 -13.67 -33.87 1.92
N VAL A 290 -13.84 -32.73 1.23
CA VAL A 290 -14.72 -32.65 0.05
C VAL A 290 -13.93 -32.98 -1.20
N PRO A 291 -14.31 -34.00 -2.00
CA PRO A 291 -13.62 -34.35 -3.23
C PRO A 291 -13.55 -33.17 -4.21
N ARG A 292 -12.44 -33.05 -4.90
CA ARG A 292 -12.20 -31.95 -5.85
C ARG A 292 -13.24 -31.88 -6.96
N ASP A 293 -13.68 -33.04 -7.46
CA ASP A 293 -14.66 -33.14 -8.52
C ASP A 293 -16.04 -32.65 -8.06
N ASP A 294 -16.42 -32.93 -6.82
CA ASP A 294 -17.66 -32.44 -6.22
C ASP A 294 -17.64 -30.92 -6.04
N LEU A 295 -16.48 -30.34 -5.66
CA LEU A 295 -16.30 -28.89 -5.59
C LEU A 295 -16.41 -28.23 -6.96
N LEU A 296 -15.83 -28.85 -8.01
CA LEU A 296 -15.93 -28.36 -9.38
C LEU A 296 -17.36 -28.46 -9.90
N GLU A 297 -18.05 -29.55 -9.61
CA GLU A 297 -19.44 -29.76 -9.96
C GLU A 297 -20.36 -28.74 -9.27
N LEU A 298 -20.12 -28.48 -7.98
CA LEU A 298 -20.86 -27.47 -7.20
C LEU A 298 -20.65 -26.06 -7.76
N LEU A 299 -19.45 -25.73 -8.20
CA LEU A 299 -19.12 -24.47 -8.85
C LEU A 299 -19.75 -24.33 -10.24
N MET A 300 -19.85 -25.43 -11.00
CA MET A 300 -20.49 -25.45 -12.32
C MET A 300 -22.01 -25.31 -12.24
N HIS A 301 -22.66 -25.94 -11.26
CA HIS A 301 -24.12 -25.99 -11.15
C HIS A 301 -24.73 -24.87 -10.28
N SER A 302 -23.93 -24.09 -9.58
CA SER A 302 -24.43 -23.02 -8.70
C SER A 302 -23.71 -21.69 -8.87
N PRO A 303 -23.50 -21.17 -10.10
CA PRO A 303 -22.75 -19.92 -10.31
C PRO A 303 -23.41 -18.69 -9.67
N HIS A 304 -24.70 -18.76 -9.35
CA HIS A 304 -25.46 -17.67 -8.73
C HIS A 304 -25.54 -17.78 -7.20
N LYS A 305 -25.34 -18.96 -6.61
CA LYS A 305 -25.39 -19.15 -5.14
C LYS A 305 -24.14 -18.70 -4.42
N LEU A 306 -23.01 -18.54 -5.11
CA LEU A 306 -21.79 -17.92 -4.57
C LEU A 306 -21.93 -16.37 -4.42
N SER A 307 -23.11 -15.81 -4.71
CA SER A 307 -23.37 -14.38 -4.61
C SER A 307 -24.05 -13.94 -3.32
N ASP A 308 -24.69 -14.86 -2.60
CA ASP A 308 -25.64 -14.55 -1.52
C ASP A 308 -25.17 -15.02 -0.12
N ASP A 309 -24.03 -15.71 0.00
CA ASP A 309 -23.45 -16.15 1.29
C ASP A 309 -22.14 -15.45 1.62
#